data_7833a6756de7092afc3a6f6a1f4efa2f
#
_entry.id   7833a6756de7092afc3a6f6a1f4efa2f
#
_cell.length_a   1.000
_cell.length_b   1.000
_cell.length_c   1.000
_cell.angle_alpha   90.00
_cell.angle_beta   90.00
_cell.angle_gamma   90.00
#
_symmetry.space_group_name_H-M   'P 1'
#
loop_
_entity.id
_entity.type
_entity.pdbx_description
1 polymer ?
#
loop_
_entity_poly.entity_id
_entity_poly.type
_entity_poly.pdbx_seq_one_letter_code
_entity_poly.pdbx_strand_id
1 'polypeptide(L)'
;ATKRKSVKSVPNKLKFHTRRFRLPLVLAVLAVLIVVGTNWVMDRASRDALLDRLPGTGDLSFNTKTLKNKVAQADDAVRRTLVGGSPGAAFGQKTGNLGELYQANHFYDQAVPCYQLALEFDKGNPRWPYYLAFVKQEKGENESIQSLLETTISIAPGYAPAILKLADSCFKTGKTSEAQIYYKRRLELLPGDPHALLGLARISIDATQWETAQVYLEEAIKANPEFGPAHRLMASVHDHFGRPDDMQQSLHIASQCIRFRPAPDPWIDALNDLCYDVEQLMVLGSKASIELDIKEASGFFGRARDLDPKNPQVHLALGRLCFMVGQREEAQRFFEKAIELDPRSDEAYFQLGVILRREGNLKEAEKMFLRSLDFHPDNPNVYNNLGVTLLEQQRFQEAAEALNKALEIYPEHINARYNLGLALWSLGKIEPAVQEYRNVLSIKPDWATAANSLAWILATDKRVEIRNGTEAILWAQVACQGAGRENPEYLDTLAAAYAEAGRFEEAIRTARESLTLARSTGDTDLAEELEKRLQLYEAQKAFTE
;
A
#
# COMPACT_ATOMS: atom_id res chain seq x y z
N ALA A 1 38.70 -113.07 -17.13
CA ALA A 1 37.68 -113.74 -17.88
C ALA A 1 36.58 -112.78 -18.32
N THR A 2 36.63 -112.44 -19.52
CA THR A 2 35.74 -112.59 -20.65
C THR A 2 34.24 -112.27 -20.44
N LYS A 3 33.74 -111.25 -21.14
CA LYS A 3 32.78 -111.41 -22.28
C LYS A 3 32.42 -110.06 -22.94
N ARG A 4 32.69 -110.04 -24.22
CA ARG A 4 32.18 -109.07 -25.19
C ARG A 4 30.66 -109.16 -25.27
N LYS A 5 29.92 -108.08 -25.40
CA LYS A 5 28.61 -108.00 -26.12
C LYS A 5 28.54 -106.81 -27.05
N SER A 6 28.11 -107.13 -28.22
CA SER A 6 28.02 -106.42 -29.43
C SER A 6 27.16 -105.14 -29.42
N VAL A 7 27.62 -104.12 -30.07
CA VAL A 7 26.89 -102.89 -30.42
C VAL A 7 25.95 -103.18 -31.60
N LYS A 8 24.67 -102.90 -31.42
CA LYS A 8 23.70 -102.74 -32.53
C LYS A 8 23.61 -101.28 -32.96
N SER A 9 23.90 -101.06 -34.21
CA SER A 9 23.73 -99.78 -34.91
C SER A 9 22.25 -99.37 -34.99
N VAL A 10 21.97 -98.07 -34.61
CA VAL A 10 20.69 -97.41 -34.83
C VAL A 10 20.89 -96.36 -35.97
N PRO A 11 19.98 -96.29 -36.92
CA PRO A 11 20.18 -95.50 -38.14
C PRO A 11 19.94 -94.02 -37.88
N ASN A 12 20.83 -93.23 -38.42
CA ASN A 12 20.85 -91.79 -38.48
C ASN A 12 19.81 -91.29 -39.51
N LYS A 13 18.70 -90.71 -39.04
CA LYS A 13 17.80 -89.86 -39.85
C LYS A 13 17.06 -88.90 -38.93
N LEU A 14 17.68 -87.75 -38.62
CA LEU A 14 16.98 -86.53 -38.28
C LEU A 14 17.56 -85.41 -39.12
N LYS A 15 16.92 -85.18 -40.28
CA LYS A 15 17.16 -84.01 -41.12
C LYS A 15 16.54 -82.82 -40.45
N PHE A 16 17.36 -81.90 -40.06
CA PHE A 16 16.98 -80.58 -39.54
C PHE A 16 16.16 -79.75 -40.51
N HIS A 17 14.90 -79.53 -40.23
CA HIS A 17 14.06 -78.52 -40.83
C HIS A 17 14.11 -77.20 -39.97
N THR A 18 15.30 -76.66 -39.73
CA THR A 18 15.48 -75.46 -38.91
C THR A 18 15.78 -74.15 -39.68
N ARG A 19 15.70 -74.15 -41.00
CA ARG A 19 16.02 -72.93 -41.82
C ARG A 19 14.83 -72.10 -42.28
N ARG A 20 13.59 -72.60 -42.15
CA ARG A 20 12.41 -71.85 -42.66
C ARG A 20 11.68 -70.99 -41.61
N PHE A 21 11.93 -71.17 -40.31
CA PHE A 21 11.26 -70.36 -39.24
C PHE A 21 12.10 -69.22 -38.68
N ARG A 22 13.40 -69.16 -38.97
CA ARG A 22 14.25 -68.06 -38.45
C ARG A 22 14.13 -66.76 -39.22
N LEU A 23 13.86 -66.79 -40.50
CA LEU A 23 13.76 -65.59 -41.33
C LEU A 23 12.53 -64.72 -41.02
N PRO A 24 11.31 -65.28 -40.92
CA PRO A 24 10.13 -64.50 -40.54
C PRO A 24 10.20 -63.98 -39.09
N LEU A 25 10.81 -64.69 -38.14
CA LEU A 25 10.99 -64.21 -36.77
C LEU A 25 12.01 -63.07 -36.68
N VAL A 26 13.10 -63.14 -37.44
CA VAL A 26 14.11 -62.09 -37.53
C VAL A 26 13.53 -60.86 -38.21
N LEU A 27 12.73 -61.03 -39.27
CA LEU A 27 12.02 -59.89 -39.92
C LEU A 27 10.95 -59.28 -39.02
N ALA A 28 10.22 -60.06 -38.21
CA ALA A 28 9.26 -59.57 -37.25
C ALA A 28 9.95 -58.80 -36.11
N VAL A 29 11.08 -59.26 -35.57
CA VAL A 29 11.88 -58.57 -34.56
C VAL A 29 12.48 -57.29 -35.15
N LEU A 30 13.00 -57.32 -36.38
CA LEU A 30 13.47 -56.12 -37.06
C LEU A 30 12.34 -55.08 -37.30
N ALA A 31 11.16 -55.54 -37.72
CA ALA A 31 10.00 -54.69 -37.90
C ALA A 31 9.57 -54.05 -36.57
N VAL A 32 9.55 -54.78 -35.48
CA VAL A 32 9.28 -54.26 -34.11
C VAL A 32 10.36 -53.29 -33.70
N LEU A 33 11.63 -53.57 -33.93
CA LEU A 33 12.74 -52.65 -33.64
C LEU A 33 12.69 -51.37 -34.49
N ILE A 34 12.28 -51.48 -35.76
CA ILE A 34 12.08 -50.32 -36.64
C ILE A 34 10.89 -49.49 -36.11
N VAL A 35 9.77 -50.11 -35.78
CA VAL A 35 8.59 -49.40 -35.23
C VAL A 35 8.90 -48.78 -33.90
N VAL A 36 9.59 -49.48 -33.02
CA VAL A 36 10.04 -48.91 -31.72
C VAL A 36 11.08 -47.81 -31.92
N GLY A 37 12.01 -48.00 -32.87
CA GLY A 37 13.04 -47.00 -33.17
C GLY A 37 12.44 -45.76 -33.82
N THR A 38 11.51 -45.92 -34.80
CA THR A 38 10.81 -44.78 -35.42
C THR A 38 9.91 -44.06 -34.40
N ASN A 39 9.17 -44.77 -33.57
CA ASN A 39 8.39 -44.16 -32.49
C ASN A 39 9.30 -43.43 -31.49
N TRP A 40 10.46 -43.97 -31.14
CA TRP A 40 11.43 -43.32 -30.24
C TRP A 40 12.04 -42.05 -30.88
N VAL A 41 12.37 -42.05 -32.16
CA VAL A 41 12.87 -40.87 -32.91
C VAL A 41 11.79 -39.81 -33.03
N MET A 42 10.55 -40.21 -33.39
CA MET A 42 9.40 -39.30 -33.45
C MET A 42 9.07 -38.68 -32.10
N ASP A 43 9.10 -39.48 -31.03
CA ASP A 43 8.87 -39.02 -29.67
C ASP A 43 9.98 -38.07 -29.18
N ARG A 44 11.23 -38.31 -29.55
CA ARG A 44 12.35 -37.42 -29.28
C ARG A 44 12.21 -36.07 -30.03
N ALA A 45 11.92 -36.10 -31.34
CA ALA A 45 11.72 -34.90 -32.12
C ALA A 45 10.56 -34.05 -31.60
N SER A 46 9.46 -34.70 -31.17
CA SER A 46 8.32 -34.03 -30.56
C SER A 46 8.66 -33.39 -29.20
N ARG A 47 9.48 -34.06 -28.41
CA ARG A 47 9.98 -33.51 -27.14
C ARG A 47 10.90 -32.32 -27.33
N ASP A 48 11.86 -32.43 -28.26
CA ASP A 48 12.80 -31.34 -28.56
C ASP A 48 12.02 -30.10 -29.05
N ALA A 49 11.01 -30.29 -29.92
CA ALA A 49 10.15 -29.21 -30.39
C ALA A 49 9.32 -28.56 -29.26
N LEU A 50 8.92 -29.29 -28.22
CA LEU A 50 8.25 -28.71 -27.04
C LEU A 50 9.24 -27.94 -26.15
N LEU A 51 10.47 -28.46 -26.00
CA LEU A 51 11.51 -27.79 -25.25
C LEU A 51 11.93 -26.47 -25.90
N ASP A 52 11.93 -26.40 -27.23
CA ASP A 52 12.22 -25.19 -28.01
C ASP A 52 11.12 -24.10 -27.82
N ARG A 53 9.90 -24.49 -27.44
CA ARG A 53 8.81 -23.55 -27.11
C ARG A 53 8.88 -23.02 -25.67
N LEU A 54 9.67 -23.64 -24.80
CA LEU A 54 9.90 -23.11 -23.46
C LEU A 54 10.78 -21.86 -23.56
N PRO A 55 10.52 -20.84 -22.74
CA PRO A 55 11.36 -19.67 -22.72
C PRO A 55 12.77 -20.05 -22.29
N GLY A 56 13.77 -19.42 -22.89
CA GLY A 56 15.11 -19.38 -22.31
C GLY A 56 15.01 -18.81 -20.89
N THR A 57 15.99 -19.12 -20.04
CA THR A 57 15.99 -18.64 -18.64
C THR A 57 16.08 -17.11 -18.51
N GLY A 58 16.06 -16.40 -19.64
CA GLY A 58 16.16 -14.95 -19.71
C GLY A 58 17.47 -14.40 -19.16
N ASP A 59 17.66 -13.10 -19.24
CA ASP A 59 18.78 -12.46 -18.54
C ASP A 59 18.41 -12.20 -17.09
N LEU A 60 18.59 -13.21 -16.25
CA LEU A 60 18.45 -13.13 -14.80
C LEU A 60 19.71 -12.60 -14.11
N SER A 61 20.67 -12.03 -14.87
CA SER A 61 21.99 -11.63 -14.34
C SER A 61 21.89 -10.67 -13.16
N PHE A 62 20.92 -9.75 -13.19
CA PHE A 62 20.71 -8.76 -12.15
C PHE A 62 19.80 -9.22 -11.00
N ASN A 63 19.19 -10.41 -11.11
CA ASN A 63 18.25 -10.91 -10.09
C ASN A 63 18.93 -11.67 -8.97
N THR A 64 18.23 -11.83 -7.85
CA THR A 64 18.74 -12.53 -6.68
C THR A 64 19.15 -13.96 -7.01
N LYS A 65 20.16 -14.48 -6.33
CA LYS A 65 20.58 -15.89 -6.46
C LYS A 65 19.42 -16.85 -6.16
N THR A 66 18.53 -16.44 -5.27
CA THR A 66 17.35 -17.23 -4.90
C THR A 66 16.40 -17.40 -6.08
N LEU A 67 16.08 -16.34 -6.80
CA LEU A 67 15.22 -16.41 -7.98
C LEU A 67 15.84 -17.29 -9.07
N LYS A 68 17.14 -17.10 -9.37
CA LYS A 68 17.86 -17.96 -10.35
C LYS A 68 17.74 -19.43 -10.01
N ASN A 69 17.94 -19.80 -8.75
CA ASN A 69 17.85 -21.18 -8.30
C ASN A 69 16.40 -21.72 -8.41
N LYS A 70 15.39 -20.90 -8.06
CA LYS A 70 13.99 -21.29 -8.16
C LYS A 70 13.55 -21.51 -9.60
N VAL A 71 13.93 -20.62 -10.53
CA VAL A 71 13.65 -20.77 -11.96
C VAL A 71 14.33 -22.03 -12.51
N ALA A 72 15.61 -22.27 -12.20
CA ALA A 72 16.32 -23.45 -12.64
C ALA A 72 15.67 -24.74 -12.11
N GLN A 73 15.22 -24.77 -10.85
CA GLN A 73 14.50 -25.91 -10.28
C GLN A 73 13.14 -26.16 -10.95
N ALA A 74 12.39 -25.09 -11.24
CA ALA A 74 11.10 -25.18 -11.92
C ALA A 74 11.26 -25.66 -13.37
N ASP A 75 12.24 -25.12 -14.11
CA ASP A 75 12.56 -25.53 -15.49
C ASP A 75 12.97 -27.02 -15.53
N ASP A 76 13.86 -27.46 -14.62
CA ASP A 76 14.25 -28.86 -14.51
C ASP A 76 13.05 -29.77 -14.15
N ALA A 77 12.11 -29.30 -13.34
CA ALA A 77 10.88 -30.02 -13.05
C ALA A 77 9.99 -30.19 -14.30
N VAL A 78 9.91 -29.17 -15.17
CA VAL A 78 9.22 -29.27 -16.47
C VAL A 78 9.90 -30.31 -17.36
N ARG A 79 11.22 -30.21 -17.54
CA ARG A 79 12.01 -31.13 -18.40
C ARG A 79 11.90 -32.57 -17.97
N ARG A 80 11.86 -32.85 -16.66
CA ARG A 80 11.67 -34.20 -16.10
C ARG A 80 10.33 -34.84 -16.50
N THR A 81 9.27 -34.07 -16.67
CA THR A 81 7.95 -34.61 -17.10
C THR A 81 7.95 -35.13 -18.53
N LEU A 82 8.93 -34.75 -19.33
CA LEU A 82 9.11 -35.22 -20.72
C LEU A 82 9.99 -36.47 -20.79
N VAL A 83 10.58 -36.92 -19.69
CA VAL A 83 11.39 -38.16 -19.64
C VAL A 83 10.47 -39.34 -19.40
N GLY A 84 10.29 -40.17 -20.42
CA GLY A 84 9.61 -41.45 -20.27
C GLY A 84 8.16 -41.57 -20.78
N GLY A 85 7.67 -40.57 -21.53
CA GLY A 85 6.33 -40.63 -22.13
C GLY A 85 5.90 -39.40 -22.89
N SER A 86 4.71 -39.49 -23.49
CA SER A 86 4.09 -38.31 -24.15
C SER A 86 3.70 -37.28 -23.10
N PRO A 87 3.83 -35.95 -23.43
CA PRO A 87 3.46 -34.88 -22.52
C PRO A 87 1.96 -34.94 -22.21
N GLY A 88 1.63 -34.78 -20.93
CA GLY A 88 0.25 -34.79 -20.44
C GLY A 88 0.00 -33.65 -19.45
N ALA A 89 -1.08 -33.75 -18.67
CA ALA A 89 -1.48 -32.74 -17.70
C ALA A 89 -0.36 -32.38 -16.68
N ALA A 90 0.50 -33.33 -16.30
CA ALA A 90 1.64 -33.06 -15.41
C ALA A 90 2.66 -32.10 -16.04
N PHE A 91 2.92 -32.22 -17.36
CA PHE A 91 3.75 -31.27 -18.10
C PHE A 91 3.09 -29.89 -18.11
N GLY A 92 1.79 -29.82 -18.45
CA GLY A 92 1.03 -28.57 -18.44
C GLY A 92 1.06 -27.88 -17.08
N GLN A 93 0.83 -28.64 -16.00
CA GLN A 93 0.88 -28.10 -14.64
C GLN A 93 2.27 -27.54 -14.26
N LYS A 94 3.35 -28.29 -14.53
CA LYS A 94 4.71 -27.85 -14.20
C LYS A 94 5.10 -26.62 -15.02
N THR A 95 4.69 -26.59 -16.30
CA THR A 95 4.93 -25.42 -17.17
C THR A 95 4.14 -24.21 -16.68
N GLY A 96 2.87 -24.40 -16.27
CA GLY A 96 2.08 -23.34 -15.66
C GLY A 96 2.71 -22.79 -14.37
N ASN A 97 3.22 -23.67 -13.50
CA ASN A 97 3.91 -23.24 -12.27
C ASN A 97 5.22 -22.45 -12.57
N LEU A 98 5.93 -22.80 -13.65
CA LEU A 98 7.06 -22.00 -14.11
C LEU A 98 6.59 -20.62 -14.61
N GLY A 99 5.44 -20.56 -15.31
CA GLY A 99 4.79 -19.31 -15.70
C GLY A 99 4.40 -18.45 -14.51
N GLU A 100 3.83 -19.03 -13.43
CA GLU A 100 3.53 -18.34 -12.18
C GLU A 100 4.77 -17.68 -11.57
N LEU A 101 5.90 -18.41 -11.55
CA LEU A 101 7.17 -17.91 -11.04
C LEU A 101 7.69 -16.73 -11.88
N TYR A 102 7.62 -16.82 -13.21
CA TYR A 102 7.99 -15.73 -14.08
C TYR A 102 7.06 -14.53 -13.92
N GLN A 103 5.74 -14.74 -13.88
CA GLN A 103 4.75 -13.66 -13.70
C GLN A 103 4.94 -12.92 -12.38
N ALA A 104 5.14 -13.64 -11.28
CA ALA A 104 5.34 -13.09 -9.94
C ALA A 104 6.58 -12.18 -9.83
N ASN A 105 7.53 -12.33 -10.76
CA ASN A 105 8.76 -11.54 -10.84
C ASN A 105 8.83 -10.67 -12.10
N HIS A 106 7.68 -10.39 -12.73
CA HIS A 106 7.49 -9.48 -13.89
C HIS A 106 8.19 -9.91 -15.19
N PHE A 107 8.59 -11.18 -15.31
CA PHE A 107 9.10 -11.76 -16.56
C PHE A 107 7.96 -12.20 -17.47
N TYR A 108 7.17 -11.24 -17.95
CA TYR A 108 5.93 -11.50 -18.71
C TYR A 108 6.20 -12.17 -20.06
N ASP A 109 7.31 -11.82 -20.73
CA ASP A 109 7.69 -12.48 -21.99
C ASP A 109 7.98 -13.96 -21.83
N GLN A 110 8.52 -14.36 -20.68
CA GLN A 110 8.79 -15.75 -20.34
C GLN A 110 7.53 -16.46 -19.80
N ALA A 111 6.63 -15.73 -19.12
CA ALA A 111 5.40 -16.30 -18.59
C ALA A 111 4.41 -16.71 -19.69
N VAL A 112 4.29 -15.92 -20.78
CA VAL A 112 3.36 -16.18 -21.89
C VAL A 112 3.51 -17.57 -22.50
N PRO A 113 4.68 -18.00 -23.02
CA PRO A 113 4.84 -19.33 -23.60
C PRO A 113 4.62 -20.44 -22.58
N CYS A 114 4.95 -20.24 -21.30
CA CYS A 114 4.65 -21.19 -20.24
C CYS A 114 3.15 -21.41 -20.09
N TYR A 115 2.35 -20.34 -20.03
CA TYR A 115 0.90 -20.47 -19.90
C TYR A 115 0.23 -21.00 -21.18
N GLN A 116 0.76 -20.69 -22.37
CA GLN A 116 0.28 -21.28 -23.63
C GLN A 116 0.45 -22.80 -23.65
N LEU A 117 1.62 -23.29 -23.22
CA LEU A 117 1.86 -24.74 -23.08
C LEU A 117 1.00 -25.33 -21.96
N ALA A 118 0.86 -24.67 -20.84
CA ALA A 118 0.01 -25.13 -19.75
C ALA A 118 -1.44 -25.28 -20.20
N LEU A 119 -1.98 -24.31 -20.93
CA LEU A 119 -3.33 -24.35 -21.47
C LEU A 119 -3.53 -25.49 -22.51
N GLU A 120 -2.50 -25.80 -23.28
CA GLU A 120 -2.55 -26.90 -24.26
C GLU A 120 -2.62 -28.28 -23.60
N PHE A 121 -1.85 -28.51 -22.53
CA PHE A 121 -1.68 -29.82 -21.91
C PHE A 121 -2.47 -30.03 -20.61
N ASP A 122 -2.90 -28.96 -19.93
CA ASP A 122 -3.73 -29.01 -18.71
C ASP A 122 -4.99 -28.14 -18.86
N LYS A 123 -5.82 -28.54 -19.83
CA LYS A 123 -7.04 -27.78 -20.25
C LYS A 123 -8.08 -27.63 -19.17
N GLY A 124 -8.05 -28.44 -18.13
CA GLY A 124 -9.01 -28.42 -17.03
C GLY A 124 -8.70 -27.39 -15.94
N ASN A 125 -7.54 -26.76 -15.98
CA ASN A 125 -7.13 -25.82 -14.93
C ASN A 125 -7.46 -24.38 -15.35
N PRO A 126 -8.40 -23.72 -14.63
CA PRO A 126 -8.88 -22.39 -14.99
C PRO A 126 -7.84 -21.27 -14.77
N ARG A 127 -6.75 -21.53 -14.02
CA ARG A 127 -5.72 -20.51 -13.78
C ARG A 127 -4.94 -20.15 -15.02
N TRP A 128 -4.67 -21.13 -15.91
CA TRP A 128 -3.80 -20.89 -17.06
C TRP A 128 -4.36 -19.88 -18.04
N PRO A 129 -5.61 -19.98 -18.50
CA PRO A 129 -6.19 -18.94 -19.34
C PRO A 129 -6.34 -17.61 -18.60
N TYR A 130 -6.61 -17.64 -17.29
CA TYR A 130 -6.72 -16.43 -16.48
C TYR A 130 -5.40 -15.67 -16.36
N TYR A 131 -4.32 -16.35 -16.01
CA TYR A 131 -2.99 -15.75 -15.91
C TYR A 131 -2.47 -15.28 -17.25
N LEU A 132 -2.73 -16.05 -18.33
CA LEU A 132 -2.37 -15.62 -19.68
C LEU A 132 -3.12 -14.33 -20.08
N ALA A 133 -4.41 -14.24 -19.77
CA ALA A 133 -5.19 -13.02 -20.00
C ALA A 133 -4.62 -11.82 -19.20
N PHE A 134 -4.26 -12.05 -17.94
CA PHE A 134 -3.66 -11.03 -17.08
C PHE A 134 -2.33 -10.53 -17.67
N VAL A 135 -1.39 -11.44 -17.97
CA VAL A 135 -0.08 -11.08 -18.52
C VAL A 135 -0.19 -10.35 -19.85
N LYS A 136 -1.12 -10.78 -20.74
CA LYS A 136 -1.38 -10.10 -22.00
C LYS A 136 -1.92 -8.68 -21.78
N GLN A 137 -2.80 -8.50 -20.81
CA GLN A 137 -3.31 -7.17 -20.44
C GLN A 137 -2.18 -6.25 -19.96
N GLU A 138 -1.29 -6.74 -19.09
CA GLU A 138 -0.12 -5.98 -18.60
C GLU A 138 0.84 -5.59 -19.74
N LYS A 139 0.97 -6.44 -20.76
CA LYS A 139 1.75 -6.15 -21.97
C LYS A 139 1.04 -5.23 -22.97
N GLY A 140 -0.23 -4.90 -22.76
CA GLY A 140 -1.04 -4.14 -23.71
C GLY A 140 -1.52 -4.94 -24.92
N GLU A 141 -1.36 -6.28 -24.91
CA GLU A 141 -1.79 -7.20 -25.94
C GLU A 141 -3.28 -7.56 -25.78
N ASN A 142 -4.19 -6.69 -26.19
CA ASN A 142 -5.62 -6.84 -25.92
C ASN A 142 -6.30 -7.96 -26.72
N GLU A 143 -5.64 -8.46 -27.75
CA GLU A 143 -6.15 -9.59 -28.54
C GLU A 143 -6.29 -10.85 -27.65
N SER A 144 -7.37 -11.58 -27.83
CA SER A 144 -7.69 -12.84 -27.13
C SER A 144 -7.97 -12.75 -25.61
N ILE A 145 -7.90 -11.57 -24.97
CA ILE A 145 -8.19 -11.46 -23.51
C ILE A 145 -9.61 -11.94 -23.21
N GLN A 146 -10.61 -11.50 -23.97
CA GLN A 146 -12.00 -11.91 -23.74
C GLN A 146 -12.18 -13.42 -23.87
N SER A 147 -11.66 -14.04 -24.94
CA SER A 147 -11.77 -15.49 -25.14
C SER A 147 -11.05 -16.31 -24.06
N LEU A 148 -9.93 -15.81 -23.53
CA LEU A 148 -9.22 -16.45 -22.42
C LEU A 148 -10.02 -16.35 -21.11
N LEU A 149 -10.64 -15.19 -20.84
CA LEU A 149 -11.50 -15.01 -19.67
C LEU A 149 -12.80 -15.84 -19.78
N GLU A 150 -13.40 -15.94 -20.97
CA GLU A 150 -14.53 -16.83 -21.24
C GLU A 150 -14.16 -18.29 -21.00
N THR A 151 -12.97 -18.72 -21.45
CA THR A 151 -12.43 -20.06 -21.15
C THR A 151 -12.30 -20.26 -19.64
N THR A 152 -11.75 -19.29 -18.94
CA THR A 152 -11.65 -19.32 -17.46
C THR A 152 -13.02 -19.52 -16.80
N ILE A 153 -14.01 -18.73 -17.20
CA ILE A 153 -15.37 -18.76 -16.64
C ILE A 153 -16.10 -20.05 -17.00
N SER A 154 -15.80 -20.66 -18.17
CA SER A 154 -16.38 -21.94 -18.55
C SER A 154 -15.91 -23.08 -17.65
N ILE A 155 -14.64 -23.03 -17.19
CA ILE A 155 -14.03 -24.04 -16.30
C ILE A 155 -14.35 -23.72 -14.83
N ALA A 156 -14.32 -22.45 -14.44
CA ALA A 156 -14.58 -21.96 -13.09
C ALA A 156 -15.70 -20.90 -13.06
N PRO A 157 -16.98 -21.30 -13.18
CA PRO A 157 -18.10 -20.35 -13.31
C PRO A 157 -18.31 -19.42 -12.11
N GLY A 158 -17.81 -19.81 -10.94
CA GLY A 158 -17.89 -19.04 -9.69
C GLY A 158 -16.68 -18.15 -9.41
N TYR A 159 -15.67 -18.10 -10.30
CA TYR A 159 -14.51 -17.24 -10.05
C TYR A 159 -14.82 -15.78 -10.40
N ALA A 160 -15.31 -15.08 -9.40
CA ALA A 160 -15.83 -13.72 -9.51
C ALA A 160 -14.82 -12.69 -10.10
N PRO A 161 -13.49 -12.74 -9.84
CA PRO A 161 -12.53 -11.83 -10.48
C PRO A 161 -12.49 -11.94 -12.00
N ALA A 162 -12.56 -13.15 -12.57
CA ALA A 162 -12.56 -13.32 -14.02
C ALA A 162 -13.81 -12.72 -14.67
N ILE A 163 -14.97 -12.83 -13.99
CA ILE A 163 -16.23 -12.23 -14.46
C ILE A 163 -16.13 -10.71 -14.50
N LEU A 164 -15.57 -10.09 -13.45
CA LEU A 164 -15.36 -8.63 -13.38
C LEU A 164 -14.41 -8.17 -14.49
N LYS A 165 -13.25 -8.84 -14.66
CA LYS A 165 -12.29 -8.50 -15.72
C LYS A 165 -12.90 -8.64 -17.13
N LEU A 166 -13.75 -9.66 -17.35
CA LEU A 166 -14.44 -9.83 -18.63
C LEU A 166 -15.47 -8.70 -18.85
N ALA A 167 -16.24 -8.35 -17.81
CA ALA A 167 -17.18 -7.22 -17.87
C ALA A 167 -16.45 -5.91 -18.23
N ASP A 168 -15.34 -5.62 -17.54
CA ASP A 168 -14.52 -4.43 -17.80
C ASP A 168 -13.92 -4.43 -19.21
N SER A 169 -13.47 -5.61 -19.69
CA SER A 169 -12.95 -5.75 -21.06
C SER A 169 -14.04 -5.55 -22.12
N CYS A 170 -15.23 -6.10 -21.91
CA CYS A 170 -16.38 -5.88 -22.79
C CYS A 170 -16.78 -4.40 -22.80
N PHE A 171 -16.82 -3.74 -21.64
CA PHE A 171 -17.14 -2.32 -21.56
C PHE A 171 -16.12 -1.46 -22.32
N LYS A 172 -14.83 -1.68 -22.10
CA LYS A 172 -13.74 -0.97 -22.80
C LYS A 172 -13.77 -1.15 -24.33
N THR A 173 -14.28 -2.28 -24.81
CA THR A 173 -14.38 -2.58 -26.25
C THR A 173 -15.74 -2.20 -26.86
N GLY A 174 -16.61 -1.49 -26.11
CA GLY A 174 -17.91 -1.03 -26.58
C GLY A 174 -19.01 -2.11 -26.62
N LYS A 175 -18.73 -3.32 -26.11
CA LYS A 175 -19.70 -4.41 -25.98
C LYS A 175 -20.57 -4.23 -24.73
N THR A 176 -21.28 -3.11 -24.66
CA THR A 176 -21.98 -2.64 -23.45
C THR A 176 -23.03 -3.64 -22.94
N SER A 177 -23.77 -4.30 -23.85
CA SER A 177 -24.78 -5.30 -23.45
C SER A 177 -24.15 -6.53 -22.80
N GLU A 178 -23.02 -7.01 -23.34
CA GLU A 178 -22.28 -8.14 -22.75
C GLU A 178 -21.68 -7.74 -21.39
N ALA A 179 -21.10 -6.55 -21.30
CA ALA A 179 -20.56 -6.01 -20.04
C ALA A 179 -21.66 -5.98 -18.94
N GLN A 180 -22.87 -5.49 -19.28
CA GLN A 180 -24.00 -5.46 -18.36
C GLN A 180 -24.39 -6.84 -17.83
N ILE A 181 -24.38 -7.86 -18.70
CA ILE A 181 -24.67 -9.25 -18.31
C ILE A 181 -23.63 -9.75 -17.30
N TYR A 182 -22.33 -9.52 -17.56
CA TYR A 182 -21.27 -9.98 -16.67
C TYR A 182 -21.22 -9.22 -15.34
N TYR A 183 -21.48 -7.89 -15.32
CA TYR A 183 -21.59 -7.15 -14.05
C TYR A 183 -22.77 -7.66 -13.21
N LYS A 184 -23.95 -7.93 -13.82
CA LYS A 184 -25.07 -8.52 -13.11
C LYS A 184 -24.75 -9.91 -12.58
N ARG A 185 -24.12 -10.76 -13.37
CA ARG A 185 -23.65 -12.08 -12.93
C ARG A 185 -22.66 -11.98 -11.76
N ARG A 186 -21.80 -10.97 -11.74
CA ARG A 186 -20.91 -10.69 -10.61
C ARG A 186 -21.70 -10.36 -9.35
N LEU A 187 -22.79 -9.57 -9.45
CA LEU A 187 -23.67 -9.23 -8.34
C LEU A 187 -24.49 -10.44 -7.83
N GLU A 188 -24.80 -11.41 -8.69
CA GLU A 188 -25.41 -12.68 -8.28
C GLU A 188 -24.47 -13.49 -7.37
N LEU A 189 -23.17 -13.45 -7.62
CA LEU A 189 -22.15 -14.13 -6.80
C LEU A 189 -21.77 -13.32 -5.56
N LEU A 190 -21.69 -12.02 -5.67
CA LEU A 190 -21.28 -11.09 -4.63
C LEU A 190 -22.28 -9.92 -4.56
N PRO A 191 -23.39 -10.08 -3.85
CA PRO A 191 -24.39 -9.02 -3.71
C PRO A 191 -23.76 -7.76 -3.10
N GLY A 192 -24.00 -6.61 -3.74
CA GLY A 192 -23.46 -5.33 -3.29
C GLY A 192 -22.01 -5.07 -3.66
N ASP A 193 -21.40 -5.85 -4.56
CA ASP A 193 -20.02 -5.61 -5.01
C ASP A 193 -19.88 -4.20 -5.62
N PRO A 194 -19.10 -3.29 -5.02
CA PRO A 194 -19.04 -1.89 -5.44
C PRO A 194 -18.39 -1.72 -6.81
N HIS A 195 -17.53 -2.65 -7.25
CA HIS A 195 -16.90 -2.60 -8.56
C HIS A 195 -17.89 -2.92 -9.68
N ALA A 196 -18.73 -3.93 -9.48
CA ALA A 196 -19.77 -4.28 -10.44
C ALA A 196 -20.86 -3.19 -10.51
N LEU A 197 -21.28 -2.64 -9.36
CA LEU A 197 -22.22 -1.51 -9.29
C LEU A 197 -21.66 -0.26 -9.99
N LEU A 198 -20.38 0.05 -9.81
CA LEU A 198 -19.72 1.14 -10.52
C LEU A 198 -19.71 0.91 -12.03
N GLY A 199 -19.49 -0.33 -12.50
CA GLY A 199 -19.55 -0.69 -13.90
C GLY A 199 -20.93 -0.47 -14.50
N LEU A 200 -22.00 -0.90 -13.79
CA LEU A 200 -23.40 -0.67 -14.19
C LEU A 200 -23.77 0.82 -14.20
N ALA A 201 -23.28 1.58 -13.22
CA ALA A 201 -23.49 3.03 -13.19
C ALA A 201 -22.84 3.72 -14.41
N ARG A 202 -21.62 3.35 -14.79
CA ARG A 202 -20.98 3.87 -16.01
C ARG A 202 -21.79 3.58 -17.25
N ILE A 203 -22.25 2.34 -17.41
CA ILE A 203 -23.12 1.94 -18.52
C ILE A 203 -24.40 2.79 -18.55
N SER A 204 -24.99 3.04 -17.38
CA SER A 204 -26.21 3.86 -17.27
C SER A 204 -25.97 5.33 -17.65
N ILE A 205 -24.82 5.89 -17.27
CA ILE A 205 -24.42 7.25 -17.65
C ILE A 205 -24.20 7.35 -19.17
N ASP A 206 -23.48 6.40 -19.75
CA ASP A 206 -23.27 6.36 -21.21
C ASP A 206 -24.57 6.24 -22.00
N ALA A 207 -25.57 5.58 -21.39
CA ALA A 207 -26.93 5.48 -21.94
C ALA A 207 -27.84 6.67 -21.53
N THR A 208 -27.31 7.72 -20.90
CA THR A 208 -28.06 8.88 -20.39
C THR A 208 -29.16 8.56 -19.36
N GLN A 209 -29.07 7.41 -18.69
CA GLN A 209 -29.98 6.95 -17.64
C GLN A 209 -29.48 7.38 -16.25
N TRP A 210 -29.51 8.67 -15.99
CA TRP A 210 -28.87 9.29 -14.83
C TRP A 210 -29.48 8.84 -13.50
N GLU A 211 -30.80 8.68 -13.43
CA GLU A 211 -31.50 8.19 -12.25
C GLU A 211 -31.09 6.74 -11.90
N THR A 212 -30.95 5.90 -12.92
CA THR A 212 -30.50 4.50 -12.73
C THR A 212 -29.04 4.48 -12.27
N ALA A 213 -28.19 5.36 -12.82
CA ALA A 213 -26.80 5.48 -12.41
C ALA A 213 -26.69 5.92 -10.94
N GLN A 214 -27.54 6.89 -10.51
CA GLN A 214 -27.60 7.33 -9.12
C GLN A 214 -27.88 6.16 -8.17
N VAL A 215 -28.88 5.34 -8.48
CA VAL A 215 -29.23 4.17 -7.65
C VAL A 215 -28.07 3.20 -7.50
N TYR A 216 -27.38 2.84 -8.60
CA TYR A 216 -26.22 1.95 -8.52
C TYR A 216 -25.07 2.55 -7.71
N LEU A 217 -24.85 3.86 -7.81
CA LEU A 217 -23.80 4.55 -7.06
C LEU A 217 -24.15 4.64 -5.56
N GLU A 218 -25.41 4.88 -5.22
CA GLU A 218 -25.87 4.87 -3.83
C GLU A 218 -25.68 3.49 -3.20
N GLU A 219 -26.02 2.41 -3.93
CA GLU A 219 -25.77 1.05 -3.47
C GLU A 219 -24.27 0.76 -3.31
N ALA A 220 -23.41 1.22 -4.24
CA ALA A 220 -21.97 1.06 -4.16
C ALA A 220 -21.36 1.79 -2.96
N ILE A 221 -21.80 3.03 -2.71
CA ILE A 221 -21.37 3.85 -1.56
C ILE A 221 -21.87 3.24 -0.25
N LYS A 222 -23.11 2.72 -0.22
CA LYS A 222 -23.64 2.03 0.94
C LYS A 222 -22.85 0.78 1.28
N ALA A 223 -22.41 0.01 0.26
CA ALA A 223 -21.60 -1.19 0.45
C ALA A 223 -20.17 -0.86 0.90
N ASN A 224 -19.59 0.23 0.39
CA ASN A 224 -18.29 0.73 0.75
C ASN A 224 -18.27 2.27 0.77
N PRO A 225 -18.48 2.91 1.93
CA PRO A 225 -18.48 4.36 2.06
C PRO A 225 -17.17 5.06 1.68
N GLU A 226 -16.04 4.33 1.70
CA GLU A 226 -14.71 4.84 1.31
C GLU A 226 -14.38 4.55 -0.18
N PHE A 227 -15.34 4.12 -0.98
CA PHE A 227 -15.12 3.80 -2.39
C PHE A 227 -15.06 5.08 -3.25
N GLY A 228 -13.92 5.75 -3.25
CA GLY A 228 -13.68 7.02 -3.94
C GLY A 228 -14.12 7.07 -5.41
N PRO A 229 -13.98 6.00 -6.23
CA PRO A 229 -14.48 5.99 -7.61
C PRO A 229 -16.00 6.20 -7.72
N ALA A 230 -16.80 5.66 -6.79
CA ALA A 230 -18.25 5.87 -6.78
C ALA A 230 -18.60 7.31 -6.41
N HIS A 231 -17.95 7.90 -5.42
CA HIS A 231 -18.15 9.31 -5.06
C HIS A 231 -17.77 10.26 -6.20
N ARG A 232 -16.65 10.01 -6.93
CA ARG A 232 -16.29 10.81 -8.12
C ARG A 232 -17.36 10.75 -9.20
N LEU A 233 -17.91 9.56 -9.45
CA LEU A 233 -18.93 9.41 -10.47
C LEU A 233 -20.29 9.97 -10.00
N MET A 234 -20.60 9.89 -8.70
CA MET A 234 -21.78 10.53 -8.08
C MET A 234 -21.72 12.06 -8.23
N ALA A 235 -20.53 12.66 -8.11
CA ALA A 235 -20.38 14.09 -8.37
C ALA A 235 -20.81 14.48 -9.79
N SER A 236 -20.49 13.66 -10.81
CA SER A 236 -20.95 13.88 -12.18
C SER A 236 -22.48 13.75 -12.31
N VAL A 237 -23.10 12.86 -11.53
CA VAL A 237 -24.57 12.74 -11.47
C VAL A 237 -25.20 13.98 -10.82
N HIS A 238 -24.64 14.47 -9.73
CA HIS A 238 -25.12 15.69 -9.05
C HIS A 238 -24.96 16.93 -9.95
N ASP A 239 -23.84 17.03 -10.68
CA ASP A 239 -23.65 18.10 -11.67
C ASP A 239 -24.73 18.08 -12.76
N HIS A 240 -25.03 16.89 -13.32
CA HIS A 240 -26.11 16.73 -14.29
C HIS A 240 -27.47 17.18 -13.77
N PHE A 241 -27.78 16.94 -12.50
CA PHE A 241 -29.04 17.36 -11.87
C PHE A 241 -29.01 18.80 -11.34
N GLY A 242 -27.95 19.57 -11.56
CA GLY A 242 -27.82 20.95 -11.11
C GLY A 242 -27.74 21.09 -9.59
N ARG A 243 -27.06 20.16 -8.91
CA ARG A 243 -26.86 20.13 -7.45
C ARG A 243 -25.41 20.42 -7.08
N PRO A 244 -24.94 21.68 -7.17
CA PRO A 244 -23.53 22.02 -7.00
C PRO A 244 -23.00 21.73 -5.59
N ASP A 245 -23.80 21.89 -4.54
CA ASP A 245 -23.37 21.62 -3.17
C ASP A 245 -23.13 20.10 -2.94
N ASP A 246 -24.04 19.25 -3.42
CA ASP A 246 -23.91 17.79 -3.35
C ASP A 246 -22.71 17.31 -4.20
N MET A 247 -22.47 17.93 -5.36
CA MET A 247 -21.31 17.68 -6.21
C MET A 247 -20.03 17.98 -5.45
N GLN A 248 -19.92 19.14 -4.83
CA GLN A 248 -18.74 19.54 -4.06
C GLN A 248 -18.51 18.62 -2.86
N GLN A 249 -19.55 18.24 -2.16
CA GLN A 249 -19.48 17.28 -1.07
C GLN A 249 -18.98 15.91 -1.55
N SER A 250 -19.50 15.39 -2.67
CA SER A 250 -19.06 14.12 -3.24
C SER A 250 -17.60 14.15 -3.67
N LEU A 251 -17.12 15.26 -4.28
CA LEU A 251 -15.71 15.46 -4.63
C LEU A 251 -14.82 15.55 -3.39
N HIS A 252 -15.29 16.25 -2.35
CA HIS A 252 -14.57 16.36 -1.08
C HIS A 252 -14.38 14.97 -0.44
N ILE A 253 -15.44 14.16 -0.33
CA ILE A 253 -15.36 12.78 0.17
C ILE A 253 -14.41 11.96 -0.71
N ALA A 254 -14.54 12.04 -2.04
CA ALA A 254 -13.67 11.32 -2.96
C ALA A 254 -12.19 11.68 -2.79
N SER A 255 -11.86 12.92 -2.42
CA SER A 255 -10.49 13.37 -2.16
C SER A 255 -9.93 12.81 -0.84
N GLN A 256 -10.80 12.53 0.12
CA GLN A 256 -10.43 11.91 1.41
C GLN A 256 -10.30 10.39 1.31
N CYS A 257 -10.91 9.75 0.30
CA CYS A 257 -10.83 8.32 0.05
C CYS A 257 -9.46 7.94 -0.54
N ILE A 258 -8.39 8.05 0.25
CA ILE A 258 -7.01 7.76 -0.17
C ILE A 258 -6.80 6.25 -0.39
N ARG A 259 -7.63 5.41 0.23
CA ARG A 259 -7.48 3.95 0.24
C ARG A 259 -8.36 3.27 -0.83
N PHE A 260 -7.99 3.42 -2.09
CA PHE A 260 -8.64 2.62 -3.13
C PHE A 260 -8.09 1.19 -3.10
N ARG A 261 -8.95 0.22 -2.75
CA ARG A 261 -8.63 -1.21 -2.88
C ARG A 261 -9.23 -1.74 -4.18
N PRO A 262 -8.40 -2.31 -5.07
CA PRO A 262 -8.92 -3.07 -6.21
C PRO A 262 -9.76 -4.25 -5.72
N ALA A 263 -10.60 -4.79 -6.60
CA ALA A 263 -11.35 -6.00 -6.28
C ALA A 263 -10.39 -7.14 -5.89
N PRO A 264 -10.62 -7.87 -4.78
CA PRO A 264 -9.77 -8.99 -4.37
C PRO A 264 -9.65 -10.03 -5.47
N ASP A 265 -8.43 -10.51 -5.70
CA ASP A 265 -8.10 -11.48 -6.74
C ASP A 265 -7.20 -12.60 -6.17
N PRO A 266 -7.78 -13.59 -5.49
CA PRO A 266 -7.01 -14.59 -4.73
C PRO A 266 -5.97 -15.35 -5.55
N TRP A 267 -6.16 -15.53 -6.87
CA TRP A 267 -5.16 -16.21 -7.69
C TRP A 267 -3.96 -15.30 -7.99
N ILE A 268 -4.20 -14.02 -8.24
CA ILE A 268 -3.12 -13.03 -8.43
C ILE A 268 -2.42 -12.76 -7.10
N ASP A 269 -3.17 -12.58 -6.02
CA ASP A 269 -2.62 -12.33 -4.68
C ASP A 269 -1.70 -13.48 -4.23
N ALA A 270 -2.06 -14.75 -4.55
CA ALA A 270 -1.22 -15.91 -4.25
C ALA A 270 0.14 -15.90 -4.98
N LEU A 271 0.28 -15.20 -6.09
CA LEU A 271 1.56 -15.06 -6.79
C LEU A 271 2.57 -14.23 -5.99
N ASN A 272 2.11 -13.37 -5.08
CA ASN A 272 2.99 -12.60 -4.22
C ASN A 272 3.94 -13.47 -3.42
N ASP A 273 3.54 -14.71 -3.06
CA ASP A 273 4.39 -15.67 -2.36
C ASP A 273 5.57 -16.17 -3.22
N LEU A 274 5.46 -16.07 -4.53
CA LEU A 274 6.49 -16.45 -5.50
C LEU A 274 7.37 -15.26 -5.93
N CYS A 275 7.16 -14.07 -5.37
CA CYS A 275 7.98 -12.90 -5.64
C CYS A 275 9.33 -13.02 -4.93
N TYR A 276 10.43 -12.90 -5.66
CA TYR A 276 11.82 -12.89 -5.18
C TYR A 276 12.56 -11.62 -5.65
N ASP A 277 11.83 -10.64 -6.13
CA ASP A 277 12.33 -9.32 -6.50
C ASP A 277 12.21 -8.37 -5.30
N VAL A 278 13.33 -7.78 -4.90
CA VAL A 278 13.40 -6.91 -3.71
C VAL A 278 12.60 -5.64 -3.93
N GLU A 279 12.69 -5.05 -5.13
CA GLU A 279 11.97 -3.79 -5.43
C GLU A 279 10.45 -4.03 -5.41
N GLN A 280 10.00 -5.13 -6.03
CA GLN A 280 8.59 -5.50 -6.02
C GLN A 280 8.08 -5.79 -4.60
N LEU A 281 8.86 -6.50 -3.77
CA LEU A 281 8.51 -6.73 -2.37
C LEU A 281 8.42 -5.42 -1.58
N MET A 282 9.28 -4.44 -1.88
CA MET A 282 9.21 -3.11 -1.28
C MET A 282 7.94 -2.36 -1.70
N VAL A 283 7.51 -2.47 -2.96
CA VAL A 283 6.25 -1.89 -3.44
C VAL A 283 5.05 -2.54 -2.75
N LEU A 284 5.01 -3.88 -2.68
CA LEU A 284 3.94 -4.62 -2.01
C LEU A 284 3.87 -4.29 -0.51
N GLY A 285 5.02 -4.24 0.17
CA GLY A 285 5.10 -3.85 1.57
C GLY A 285 4.66 -2.41 1.82
N SER A 286 5.01 -1.48 0.93
CA SER A 286 4.58 -0.09 1.01
C SER A 286 3.07 0.04 0.81
N LYS A 287 2.50 -0.70 -0.15
CA LYS A 287 1.05 -0.75 -0.37
C LYS A 287 0.32 -1.29 0.87
N ALA A 288 0.75 -2.42 1.42
CA ALA A 288 0.18 -3.00 2.63
C ALA A 288 0.29 -2.03 3.83
N SER A 289 1.40 -1.28 3.94
CA SER A 289 1.57 -0.25 4.99
C SER A 289 0.56 0.89 4.86
N ILE A 290 0.28 1.36 3.66
CA ILE A 290 -0.74 2.39 3.38
C ILE A 290 -2.14 1.85 3.73
N GLU A 291 -2.40 0.58 3.46
CA GLU A 291 -3.65 -0.10 3.78
C GLU A 291 -3.77 -0.48 5.28
N LEU A 292 -2.74 -0.18 6.08
CA LEU A 292 -2.61 -0.53 7.49
C LEU A 292 -2.64 -2.06 7.76
N ASP A 293 -2.33 -2.88 6.76
CA ASP A 293 -2.06 -4.30 6.97
C ASP A 293 -0.60 -4.50 7.40
N ILE A 294 -0.39 -4.30 8.70
CA ILE A 294 0.94 -4.34 9.30
C ILE A 294 1.59 -5.73 9.18
N LYS A 295 0.77 -6.78 9.27
CA LYS A 295 1.26 -8.16 9.18
C LYS A 295 1.78 -8.45 7.77
N GLU A 296 1.02 -8.08 6.77
CA GLU A 296 1.39 -8.29 5.37
C GLU A 296 2.60 -7.41 5.00
N ALA A 297 2.60 -6.13 5.39
CA ALA A 297 3.73 -5.23 5.18
C ALA A 297 5.03 -5.77 5.80
N SER A 298 4.98 -6.23 7.06
CA SER A 298 6.11 -6.85 7.74
C SER A 298 6.60 -8.12 7.03
N GLY A 299 5.68 -8.91 6.49
CA GLY A 299 6.01 -10.10 5.70
C GLY A 299 6.79 -9.76 4.43
N PHE A 300 6.33 -8.78 3.65
CA PHE A 300 7.01 -8.36 2.42
C PHE A 300 8.37 -7.71 2.70
N PHE A 301 8.46 -6.77 3.62
CA PHE A 301 9.74 -6.14 3.98
C PHE A 301 10.72 -7.13 4.61
N GLY A 302 10.22 -8.08 5.42
CA GLY A 302 11.02 -9.16 5.98
C GLY A 302 11.64 -10.05 4.90
N ARG A 303 10.86 -10.44 3.88
CA ARG A 303 11.36 -11.20 2.72
C ARG A 303 12.35 -10.39 1.89
N ALA A 304 12.09 -9.10 1.68
CA ALA A 304 13.03 -8.21 1.00
C ALA A 304 14.38 -8.15 1.72
N ARG A 305 14.38 -8.02 3.07
CA ARG A 305 15.59 -8.07 3.90
C ARG A 305 16.33 -9.40 3.78
N ASP A 306 15.60 -10.52 3.77
CA ASP A 306 16.23 -11.85 3.70
C ASP A 306 16.86 -12.11 2.32
N LEU A 307 16.35 -11.47 1.26
CA LEU A 307 16.92 -11.51 -0.10
C LEU A 307 18.12 -10.58 -0.27
N ASP A 308 18.04 -9.38 0.28
CA ASP A 308 19.12 -8.38 0.25
C ASP A 308 19.27 -7.68 1.63
N PRO A 309 20.01 -8.31 2.55
CA PRO A 309 20.25 -7.77 3.89
C PRO A 309 21.05 -6.47 3.93
N LYS A 310 21.68 -6.11 2.80
CA LYS A 310 22.52 -4.90 2.69
C LYS A 310 21.80 -3.74 2.01
N ASN A 311 20.55 -3.88 1.67
CA ASN A 311 19.77 -2.81 1.07
C ASN A 311 19.32 -1.81 2.14
N PRO A 312 19.81 -0.57 2.14
CA PRO A 312 19.46 0.42 3.16
C PRO A 312 17.98 0.80 3.12
N GLN A 313 17.34 0.77 1.95
CA GLN A 313 15.92 1.13 1.79
C GLN A 313 15.00 0.11 2.47
N VAL A 314 15.38 -1.16 2.50
CA VAL A 314 14.62 -2.21 3.21
C VAL A 314 14.64 -1.95 4.71
N HIS A 315 15.81 -1.60 5.27
CA HIS A 315 15.92 -1.25 6.69
C HIS A 315 15.16 0.04 7.01
N LEU A 316 15.22 1.03 6.14
CA LEU A 316 14.45 2.26 6.28
C LEU A 316 12.93 1.99 6.32
N ALA A 317 12.41 1.14 5.43
CA ALA A 317 11.00 0.78 5.40
C ALA A 317 10.56 0.00 6.64
N LEU A 318 11.37 -0.97 7.11
CA LEU A 318 11.13 -1.69 8.36
C LEU A 318 11.13 -0.75 9.57
N GLY A 319 12.08 0.20 9.61
CA GLY A 319 12.14 1.22 10.65
C GLY A 319 10.87 2.07 10.70
N ARG A 320 10.38 2.54 9.55
CA ARG A 320 9.12 3.30 9.45
C ARG A 320 7.92 2.46 9.90
N LEU A 321 7.86 1.19 9.51
CA LEU A 321 6.78 0.29 9.93
C LEU A 321 6.78 0.09 11.46
N CYS A 322 7.94 -0.19 12.06
CA CYS A 322 8.10 -0.32 13.51
C CYS A 322 7.72 0.97 14.24
N PHE A 323 8.14 2.13 13.72
CA PHE A 323 7.78 3.43 14.30
C PHE A 323 6.27 3.68 14.26
N MET A 324 5.61 3.35 13.16
CA MET A 324 4.16 3.50 12.99
C MET A 324 3.36 2.67 13.99
N VAL A 325 3.86 1.48 14.37
CA VAL A 325 3.20 0.62 15.37
C VAL A 325 3.70 0.85 16.81
N GLY A 326 4.52 1.87 17.01
CA GLY A 326 5.00 2.26 18.35
C GLY A 326 6.20 1.46 18.87
N GLN A 327 6.81 0.60 18.07
CA GLN A 327 8.02 -0.18 18.42
C GLN A 327 9.27 0.68 18.22
N ARG A 328 9.51 1.61 19.15
CA ARG A 328 10.53 2.66 18.98
C ARG A 328 11.95 2.12 18.97
N GLU A 329 12.28 1.18 19.84
CA GLU A 329 13.62 0.59 19.96
C GLU A 329 13.99 -0.21 18.70
N GLU A 330 13.04 -0.97 18.13
CA GLU A 330 13.25 -1.66 16.86
C GLU A 330 13.39 -0.67 15.70
N ALA A 331 12.56 0.37 15.67
CA ALA A 331 12.63 1.41 14.64
C ALA A 331 14.01 2.09 14.65
N GLN A 332 14.53 2.44 15.82
CA GLN A 332 15.85 3.03 15.99
C GLN A 332 16.94 2.12 15.42
N ARG A 333 16.95 0.83 15.79
CA ARG A 333 17.92 -0.15 15.28
C ARG A 333 17.90 -0.25 13.76
N PHE A 334 16.72 -0.22 13.15
CA PHE A 334 16.59 -0.27 11.71
C PHE A 334 17.09 1.01 11.03
N PHE A 335 16.82 2.19 11.59
CA PHE A 335 17.35 3.45 11.05
C PHE A 335 18.88 3.56 11.21
N GLU A 336 19.43 3.14 12.35
CA GLU A 336 20.88 3.05 12.55
C GLU A 336 21.53 2.10 11.54
N LYS A 337 20.87 0.95 11.25
CA LYS A 337 21.36 0.02 10.23
C LYS A 337 21.27 0.59 8.82
N ALA A 338 20.20 1.35 8.51
CA ALA A 338 20.09 2.06 7.23
C ALA A 338 21.23 3.07 7.06
N ILE A 339 21.59 3.84 8.11
CA ILE A 339 22.73 4.79 8.12
C ILE A 339 24.07 4.07 7.99
N GLU A 340 24.25 2.91 8.66
CA GLU A 340 25.47 2.11 8.51
C GLU A 340 25.68 1.66 7.06
N LEU A 341 24.60 1.28 6.37
CA LEU A 341 24.64 0.80 4.99
C LEU A 341 24.71 1.93 3.96
N ASP A 342 24.02 3.03 4.23
CA ASP A 342 24.06 4.26 3.43
C ASP A 342 24.24 5.49 4.33
N PRO A 343 25.49 5.93 4.57
CA PRO A 343 25.79 7.12 5.39
C PRO A 343 25.26 8.45 4.81
N ARG A 344 24.65 8.43 3.64
CA ARG A 344 24.06 9.62 2.98
C ARG A 344 22.54 9.61 3.01
N SER A 345 21.91 8.66 3.69
CA SER A 345 20.45 8.56 3.81
C SER A 345 19.90 9.69 4.70
N ASP A 346 19.50 10.81 4.09
CA ASP A 346 18.87 11.95 4.75
C ASP A 346 17.61 11.56 5.53
N GLU A 347 16.78 10.70 4.93
CA GLU A 347 15.56 10.21 5.54
C GLU A 347 15.83 9.38 6.81
N ALA A 348 16.87 8.51 6.81
CA ALA A 348 17.19 7.72 7.99
C ALA A 348 17.65 8.60 9.17
N TYR A 349 18.47 9.62 8.89
CA TYR A 349 18.84 10.62 9.90
C TYR A 349 17.62 11.41 10.40
N PHE A 350 16.74 11.83 9.51
CA PHE A 350 15.52 12.52 9.89
C PHE A 350 14.66 11.70 10.85
N GLN A 351 14.37 10.45 10.50
CA GLN A 351 13.53 9.57 11.31
C GLN A 351 14.17 9.25 12.67
N LEU A 352 15.48 9.03 12.69
CA LEU A 352 16.23 8.83 13.93
C LEU A 352 16.17 10.09 14.82
N GLY A 353 16.31 11.28 14.23
CA GLY A 353 16.16 12.55 14.92
C GLY A 353 14.78 12.71 15.57
N VAL A 354 13.71 12.31 14.88
CA VAL A 354 12.34 12.34 15.41
C VAL A 354 12.17 11.41 16.61
N ILE A 355 12.76 10.21 16.58
CA ILE A 355 12.73 9.28 17.74
C ILE A 355 13.46 9.90 18.92
N LEU A 356 14.71 10.32 18.72
CA LEU A 356 15.55 10.88 19.78
C LEU A 356 14.93 12.12 20.45
N ARG A 357 14.28 13.00 19.65
CA ARG A 357 13.54 14.15 20.21
C ARG A 357 12.40 13.70 21.11
N ARG A 358 11.61 12.71 20.69
CA ARG A 358 10.50 12.17 21.51
C ARG A 358 10.95 11.49 22.80
N GLU A 359 12.20 11.04 22.85
CA GLU A 359 12.84 10.47 24.03
C GLU A 359 13.49 11.55 24.94
N GLY A 360 13.45 12.81 24.52
CA GLY A 360 14.09 13.92 25.23
C GLY A 360 15.60 14.05 24.99
N ASN A 361 16.16 13.25 24.09
CA ASN A 361 17.57 13.29 23.71
C ASN A 361 17.83 14.43 22.71
N LEU A 362 17.52 15.67 23.13
CA LEU A 362 17.40 16.84 22.24
C LEU A 362 18.70 17.18 21.49
N LYS A 363 19.88 17.02 22.13
CA LYS A 363 21.17 17.32 21.48
C LYS A 363 21.51 16.33 20.37
N GLU A 364 21.27 15.06 20.58
CA GLU A 364 21.50 14.06 19.53
C GLU A 364 20.44 14.17 18.42
N ALA A 365 19.19 14.52 18.75
CA ALA A 365 18.16 14.80 17.76
C ALA A 365 18.56 15.96 16.85
N GLU A 366 19.02 17.08 17.40
CA GLU A 366 19.56 18.23 16.66
C GLU A 366 20.65 17.81 15.68
N LYS A 367 21.62 17.03 16.17
CA LYS A 367 22.71 16.51 15.33
C LYS A 367 22.21 15.64 14.19
N MET A 368 21.20 14.81 14.42
CA MET A 368 20.60 13.98 13.36
C MET A 368 19.87 14.84 12.31
N PHE A 369 19.12 15.84 12.74
CA PHE A 369 18.46 16.77 11.79
C PHE A 369 19.47 17.56 10.96
N LEU A 370 20.55 18.04 11.55
CA LEU A 370 21.63 18.72 10.81
C LEU A 370 22.30 17.76 9.81
N ARG A 371 22.53 16.49 10.18
CA ARG A 371 23.03 15.49 9.25
C ARG A 371 22.08 15.20 8.09
N SER A 372 20.77 15.17 8.36
CA SER A 372 19.77 15.05 7.29
C SER A 372 19.87 16.23 6.32
N LEU A 373 20.02 17.46 6.83
CA LEU A 373 20.15 18.68 6.03
C LEU A 373 21.48 18.77 5.26
N ASP A 374 22.58 18.14 5.72
CA ASP A 374 23.83 18.04 4.98
C ASP A 374 23.63 17.35 3.60
N PHE A 375 22.68 16.43 3.51
CA PHE A 375 22.39 15.66 2.29
C PHE A 375 21.16 16.16 1.54
N HIS A 376 20.19 16.73 2.23
CA HIS A 376 18.97 17.30 1.65
C HIS A 376 18.67 18.67 2.27
N PRO A 377 19.36 19.73 1.83
CA PRO A 377 19.27 21.07 2.46
C PRO A 377 17.90 21.75 2.27
N ASP A 378 17.09 21.32 1.32
CA ASP A 378 15.80 21.94 0.99
C ASP A 378 14.60 21.19 1.55
N ASN A 379 14.75 20.52 2.72
CA ASN A 379 13.67 19.79 3.35
C ASN A 379 12.98 20.61 4.47
N PRO A 380 11.79 21.19 4.24
CA PRO A 380 11.12 22.05 5.21
C PRO A 380 10.66 21.30 6.47
N ASN A 381 10.37 19.97 6.35
CA ASN A 381 9.99 19.16 7.51
C ASN A 381 11.14 18.97 8.48
N VAL A 382 12.39 18.83 7.97
CA VAL A 382 13.58 18.71 8.83
C VAL A 382 13.83 20.03 9.56
N TYR A 383 13.77 21.17 8.88
CA TYR A 383 13.88 22.49 9.51
C TYR A 383 12.80 22.73 10.56
N ASN A 384 11.56 22.34 10.29
CA ASN A 384 10.51 22.45 11.30
C ASN A 384 10.81 21.61 12.53
N ASN A 385 11.24 20.34 12.37
CA ASN A 385 11.59 19.50 13.51
C ASN A 385 12.84 19.97 14.27
N LEU A 386 13.82 20.51 13.56
CA LEU A 386 14.97 21.18 14.14
C LEU A 386 14.53 22.40 14.97
N GLY A 387 13.65 23.25 14.41
CA GLY A 387 13.08 24.39 15.11
C GLY A 387 12.33 23.99 16.38
N VAL A 388 11.50 22.96 16.34
CA VAL A 388 10.82 22.42 17.52
C VAL A 388 11.82 21.89 18.56
N THR A 389 12.87 21.18 18.12
CA THR A 389 13.94 20.69 19.02
C THR A 389 14.66 21.84 19.72
N LEU A 390 14.91 22.94 18.99
CA LEU A 390 15.54 24.14 19.55
C LEU A 390 14.61 24.90 20.51
N LEU A 391 13.29 24.91 20.24
CA LEU A 391 12.28 25.43 21.20
C LEU A 391 12.31 24.64 22.51
N GLU A 392 12.32 23.31 22.44
CA GLU A 392 12.40 22.44 23.61
C GLU A 392 13.72 22.62 24.38
N GLN A 393 14.80 23.03 23.69
CA GLN A 393 16.08 23.44 24.32
C GLN A 393 16.08 24.89 24.81
N GLN A 394 14.99 25.65 24.66
CA GLN A 394 14.87 27.08 25.00
C GLN A 394 15.82 28.00 24.18
N ARG A 395 16.28 27.53 23.01
CA ARG A 395 17.13 28.30 22.07
C ARG A 395 16.25 29.01 21.06
N PHE A 396 15.44 29.95 21.54
CA PHE A 396 14.33 30.54 20.77
C PHE A 396 14.76 31.29 19.52
N GLN A 397 15.92 31.98 19.54
CA GLN A 397 16.40 32.71 18.37
C GLN A 397 16.80 31.75 17.24
N GLU A 398 17.52 30.70 17.55
CA GLU A 398 17.94 29.68 16.58
C GLU A 398 16.72 28.88 16.07
N ALA A 399 15.75 28.63 16.94
CA ALA A 399 14.47 28.02 16.56
C ALA A 399 13.74 28.87 15.51
N ALA A 400 13.64 30.19 15.72
CA ALA A 400 13.01 31.10 14.78
C ALA A 400 13.74 31.13 13.43
N GLU A 401 15.07 31.06 13.44
CA GLU A 401 15.88 30.99 12.20
C GLU A 401 15.63 29.70 11.42
N ALA A 402 15.60 28.54 12.08
CA ALA A 402 15.29 27.26 11.46
C ALA A 402 13.85 27.24 10.89
N LEU A 403 12.87 27.74 11.65
CA LEU A 403 11.47 27.78 11.22
C LEU A 403 11.25 28.75 10.05
N ASN A 404 11.97 29.88 10.02
CA ASN A 404 11.96 30.76 8.85
C ASN A 404 12.53 30.06 7.61
N LYS A 405 13.59 29.26 7.75
CA LYS A 405 14.12 28.45 6.65
C LYS A 405 13.07 27.46 6.13
N ALA A 406 12.32 26.81 7.02
CA ALA A 406 11.21 25.95 6.60
C ALA A 406 10.17 26.71 5.78
N LEU A 407 9.83 27.95 6.17
CA LEU A 407 8.86 28.81 5.48
C LEU A 407 9.41 29.46 4.20
N GLU A 408 10.71 29.71 4.11
CA GLU A 408 11.36 30.13 2.86
C GLU A 408 11.24 29.06 1.78
N ILE A 409 11.38 27.78 2.16
CA ILE A 409 11.27 26.63 1.25
C ILE A 409 9.79 26.32 0.93
N TYR A 410 8.96 26.27 1.96
CA TYR A 410 7.53 25.98 1.83
C TYR A 410 6.68 27.00 2.62
N PRO A 411 6.25 28.10 1.98
CA PRO A 411 5.50 29.18 2.65
C PRO A 411 4.17 28.75 3.30
N GLU A 412 3.56 27.67 2.81
CA GLU A 412 2.30 27.14 3.34
C GLU A 412 2.50 26.09 4.43
N HIS A 413 3.72 25.92 4.96
CA HIS A 413 4.00 24.96 6.03
C HIS A 413 3.38 25.40 7.35
N ILE A 414 2.10 25.07 7.55
CA ILE A 414 1.27 25.56 8.66
C ILE A 414 1.87 25.25 10.04
N ASN A 415 2.49 24.06 10.22
CA ASN A 415 3.14 23.69 11.49
C ASN A 415 4.38 24.56 11.77
N ALA A 416 5.20 24.83 10.76
CA ALA A 416 6.37 25.68 10.92
C ALA A 416 5.96 27.12 11.28
N ARG A 417 4.88 27.62 10.69
CA ARG A 417 4.32 28.95 10.98
C ARG A 417 3.82 29.04 12.42
N TYR A 418 3.10 28.02 12.89
CA TYR A 418 2.66 27.95 14.29
C TYR A 418 3.87 27.95 15.26
N ASN A 419 4.86 27.09 14.98
CA ASN A 419 6.06 26.97 15.82
C ASN A 419 6.91 28.27 15.78
N LEU A 420 6.93 28.99 14.65
CA LEU A 420 7.54 30.33 14.56
C LEU A 420 6.82 31.32 15.46
N GLY A 421 5.50 31.28 15.51
CA GLY A 421 4.70 32.08 16.46
C GLY A 421 5.12 31.82 17.91
N LEU A 422 5.31 30.56 18.30
CA LEU A 422 5.80 30.19 19.63
C LEU A 422 7.21 30.73 19.90
N ALA A 423 8.13 30.58 18.94
CA ALA A 423 9.49 31.08 19.07
C ALA A 423 9.53 32.61 19.24
N LEU A 424 8.74 33.33 18.44
CA LEU A 424 8.63 34.77 18.49
C LEU A 424 8.02 35.26 19.82
N TRP A 425 6.97 34.59 20.30
CA TRP A 425 6.37 34.88 21.60
C TRP A 425 7.39 34.70 22.73
N SER A 426 8.11 33.57 22.74
CA SER A 426 9.17 33.31 23.75
C SER A 426 10.32 34.31 23.69
N LEU A 427 10.56 34.95 22.55
CA LEU A 427 11.52 36.04 22.38
C LEU A 427 10.96 37.43 22.78
N GLY A 428 9.70 37.51 23.21
CA GLY A 428 9.02 38.78 23.50
C GLY A 428 8.66 39.59 22.24
N LYS A 429 8.76 39.02 21.04
CA LYS A 429 8.37 39.63 19.76
C LYS A 429 6.87 39.39 19.50
N ILE A 430 6.02 40.06 20.31
CA ILE A 430 4.62 39.68 20.40
C ILE A 430 3.82 39.99 19.13
N GLU A 431 4.00 41.21 18.53
CA GLU A 431 3.29 41.61 17.33
C GLU A 431 3.56 40.64 16.14
N PRO A 432 4.82 40.25 15.85
CA PRO A 432 5.10 39.18 14.90
C PRO A 432 4.47 37.84 15.26
N ALA A 433 4.47 37.44 16.54
CA ALA A 433 3.86 36.18 16.97
C ALA A 433 2.34 36.16 16.70
N VAL A 434 1.64 37.24 17.07
CA VAL A 434 0.21 37.44 16.79
C VAL A 434 -0.08 37.34 15.30
N GLN A 435 0.78 37.93 14.46
CA GLN A 435 0.60 37.88 13.01
C GLN A 435 0.76 36.46 12.49
N GLU A 436 1.74 35.69 12.97
CA GLU A 436 1.92 34.28 12.56
C GLU A 436 0.74 33.42 12.98
N TYR A 437 0.18 33.58 14.20
CA TYR A 437 -1.02 32.86 14.60
C TYR A 437 -2.26 33.22 13.77
N ARG A 438 -2.44 34.51 13.41
CA ARG A 438 -3.51 34.91 12.49
C ARG A 438 -3.34 34.32 11.10
N ASN A 439 -2.11 34.26 10.59
CA ASN A 439 -1.81 33.59 9.31
C ASN A 439 -2.17 32.09 9.36
N VAL A 440 -1.84 31.39 10.47
CA VAL A 440 -2.23 30.00 10.70
C VAL A 440 -3.75 29.85 10.65
N LEU A 441 -4.48 30.68 11.39
CA LEU A 441 -5.95 30.61 11.50
C LEU A 441 -6.68 31.07 10.24
N SER A 442 -6.03 31.85 9.37
CA SER A 442 -6.56 32.14 8.04
C SER A 442 -6.55 30.94 7.10
N ILE A 443 -5.58 30.01 7.29
CA ILE A 443 -5.47 28.76 6.51
C ILE A 443 -6.33 27.65 7.14
N LYS A 444 -6.28 27.55 8.49
CA LYS A 444 -7.00 26.53 9.26
C LYS A 444 -7.74 27.17 10.43
N PRO A 445 -8.97 27.69 10.21
CA PRO A 445 -9.72 28.43 11.22
C PRO A 445 -10.14 27.64 12.46
N ASP A 446 -10.18 26.31 12.35
CA ASP A 446 -10.60 25.38 13.41
C ASP A 446 -9.43 24.80 14.22
N TRP A 447 -8.21 25.34 14.05
CA TRP A 447 -7.05 24.81 14.78
C TRP A 447 -7.05 25.31 16.23
N ALA A 448 -7.62 24.51 17.14
CA ALA A 448 -7.82 24.82 18.55
C ALA A 448 -6.59 25.35 19.28
N THR A 449 -5.42 24.71 19.09
CA THR A 449 -4.17 25.13 19.76
C THR A 449 -3.69 26.52 19.31
N ALA A 450 -3.75 26.80 18.00
CA ALA A 450 -3.36 28.11 17.48
C ALA A 450 -4.35 29.21 17.92
N ALA A 451 -5.64 28.89 17.93
CA ALA A 451 -6.70 29.78 18.41
C ALA A 451 -6.51 30.11 19.90
N ASN A 452 -6.17 29.11 20.73
CA ASN A 452 -5.87 29.31 22.14
C ASN A 452 -4.65 30.21 22.34
N SER A 453 -3.55 29.95 21.62
CA SER A 453 -2.32 30.76 21.72
C SER A 453 -2.57 32.22 21.36
N LEU A 454 -3.31 32.47 20.28
CA LEU A 454 -3.68 33.83 19.88
C LEU A 454 -4.59 34.50 20.93
N ALA A 455 -5.64 33.79 21.37
CA ALA A 455 -6.59 34.30 22.36
C ALA A 455 -5.91 34.66 23.69
N TRP A 456 -4.97 33.81 24.14
CA TRP A 456 -4.21 34.07 25.37
C TRP A 456 -3.45 35.39 25.28
N ILE A 457 -2.67 35.60 24.22
CA ILE A 457 -1.92 36.85 24.02
C ILE A 457 -2.85 38.06 23.98
N LEU A 458 -3.95 37.96 23.22
CA LEU A 458 -4.91 39.05 23.10
C LEU A 458 -5.68 39.35 24.39
N ALA A 459 -5.74 38.41 25.33
CA ALA A 459 -6.40 38.59 26.62
C ALA A 459 -5.45 39.08 27.72
N THR A 460 -4.15 38.70 27.67
CA THR A 460 -3.28 38.79 28.85
C THR A 460 -2.01 39.62 28.66
N ASP A 461 -1.61 40.01 27.43
CA ASP A 461 -0.36 40.81 27.24
C ASP A 461 -0.39 42.09 28.04
N LYS A 462 0.73 42.43 28.72
CA LYS A 462 0.85 43.62 29.51
C LYS A 462 0.64 44.93 28.74
N ARG A 463 0.85 44.95 27.44
CA ARG A 463 0.67 46.08 26.53
C ARG A 463 -0.78 46.19 26.09
N VAL A 464 -1.43 47.30 26.44
CA VAL A 464 -2.85 47.54 26.15
C VAL A 464 -3.13 47.49 24.65
N GLU A 465 -2.18 47.98 23.85
CA GLU A 465 -2.27 48.05 22.38
C GLU A 465 -2.32 46.66 21.70
N ILE A 466 -1.87 45.60 22.39
CA ILE A 466 -1.94 44.21 21.92
C ILE A 466 -3.27 43.58 22.31
N ARG A 467 -3.81 43.97 23.46
CA ARG A 467 -5.01 43.32 24.00
C ARG A 467 -6.25 43.68 23.20
N ASN A 468 -7.07 42.68 22.98
CA ASN A 468 -8.36 42.77 22.35
C ASN A 468 -9.31 41.69 22.89
N GLY A 469 -10.03 42.02 23.94
CA GLY A 469 -10.93 41.06 24.61
C GLY A 469 -12.02 40.48 23.70
N THR A 470 -12.52 41.30 22.73
CA THR A 470 -13.55 40.83 21.78
C THR A 470 -13.00 39.74 20.85
N GLU A 471 -11.84 40.01 20.25
CA GLU A 471 -11.17 39.04 19.37
C GLU A 471 -10.68 37.81 20.16
N ALA A 472 -10.19 38.01 21.39
CA ALA A 472 -9.77 36.93 22.30
C ALA A 472 -10.92 35.97 22.61
N ILE A 473 -12.11 36.48 22.91
CA ILE A 473 -13.31 35.66 23.13
C ILE A 473 -13.62 34.80 21.91
N LEU A 474 -13.57 35.39 20.70
CA LEU A 474 -13.85 34.67 19.46
C LEU A 474 -12.92 33.44 19.31
N TRP A 475 -11.60 33.64 19.43
CA TRP A 475 -10.63 32.59 19.24
C TRP A 475 -10.61 31.58 20.41
N ALA A 476 -10.82 32.03 21.67
CA ALA A 476 -10.96 31.14 22.80
C ALA A 476 -12.19 30.22 22.69
N GLN A 477 -13.30 30.72 22.13
CA GLN A 477 -14.47 29.89 21.84
C GLN A 477 -14.18 28.85 20.77
N VAL A 478 -13.46 29.22 19.69
CA VAL A 478 -13.00 28.26 18.66
C VAL A 478 -12.14 27.16 19.29
N ALA A 479 -11.19 27.53 20.17
CA ALA A 479 -10.36 26.55 20.88
C ALA A 479 -11.19 25.57 21.71
N CYS A 480 -12.16 26.08 22.49
CA CYS A 480 -13.05 25.25 23.30
C CYS A 480 -13.99 24.37 22.45
N GLN A 481 -14.39 24.78 21.24
CA GLN A 481 -15.21 23.96 20.34
C GLN A 481 -14.41 22.82 19.73
N GLY A 482 -13.16 23.08 19.31
CA GLY A 482 -12.30 22.09 18.64
C GLY A 482 -11.77 21.00 19.56
N ALA A 483 -11.57 21.31 20.86
CA ALA A 483 -11.05 20.35 21.85
C ALA A 483 -12.14 19.74 22.77
N GLY A 484 -13.41 20.17 22.61
CA GLY A 484 -14.44 19.97 23.63
C GLY A 484 -14.18 20.85 24.85
N ARG A 485 -15.24 21.10 25.66
CA ARG A 485 -15.13 21.83 26.93
C ARG A 485 -14.42 21.05 28.05
N GLU A 486 -13.56 20.10 27.69
CA GLU A 486 -12.88 19.19 28.62
C GLU A 486 -11.40 19.58 28.84
N ASN A 487 -10.92 20.65 28.20
CA ASN A 487 -9.56 21.14 28.39
C ASN A 487 -9.55 22.36 29.34
N PRO A 488 -8.97 22.23 30.56
CA PRO A 488 -8.97 23.32 31.55
C PRO A 488 -8.17 24.55 31.10
N GLU A 489 -7.07 24.38 30.33
CA GLU A 489 -6.26 25.50 29.81
C GLU A 489 -7.06 26.36 28.83
N TYR A 490 -7.90 25.73 27.99
CA TYR A 490 -8.71 26.49 27.02
C TYR A 490 -9.85 27.25 27.70
N LEU A 491 -10.41 26.67 28.76
CA LEU A 491 -11.39 27.36 29.61
C LEU A 491 -10.75 28.54 30.38
N ASP A 492 -9.51 28.39 30.83
CA ASP A 492 -8.76 29.48 31.47
C ASP A 492 -8.53 30.64 30.50
N THR A 493 -8.10 30.33 29.28
CA THR A 493 -7.95 31.35 28.23
C THR A 493 -9.28 32.05 27.92
N LEU A 494 -10.39 31.30 27.88
CA LEU A 494 -11.72 31.90 27.67
C LEU A 494 -12.13 32.78 28.85
N ALA A 495 -11.82 32.38 30.08
CA ALA A 495 -12.08 33.20 31.26
C ALA A 495 -11.28 34.51 31.25
N ALA A 496 -9.98 34.42 30.88
CA ALA A 496 -9.12 35.60 30.74
C ALA A 496 -9.65 36.56 29.64
N ALA A 497 -10.10 35.99 28.51
CA ALA A 497 -10.70 36.75 27.42
C ALA A 497 -11.98 37.47 27.84
N TYR A 498 -12.86 36.83 28.59
CA TYR A 498 -14.04 37.48 29.17
C TYR A 498 -13.67 38.62 30.14
N ALA A 499 -12.66 38.38 31.01
CA ALA A 499 -12.21 39.39 31.95
C ALA A 499 -11.64 40.62 31.25
N GLU A 500 -10.82 40.46 30.20
CA GLU A 500 -10.27 41.54 29.39
C GLU A 500 -11.39 42.32 28.65
N ALA A 501 -12.46 41.67 28.25
CA ALA A 501 -13.64 42.32 27.67
C ALA A 501 -14.57 42.95 28.72
N GLY A 502 -14.21 42.96 30.02
CA GLY A 502 -15.02 43.52 31.11
C GLY A 502 -16.24 42.64 31.48
N ARG A 503 -16.32 41.40 30.98
CA ARG A 503 -17.41 40.46 31.23
C ARG A 503 -17.08 39.54 32.43
N PHE A 504 -16.95 40.15 33.63
CA PHE A 504 -16.46 39.50 34.81
C PHE A 504 -17.35 38.35 35.34
N GLU A 505 -18.67 38.44 35.14
CA GLU A 505 -19.57 37.35 35.57
C GLU A 505 -19.31 36.08 34.77
N GLU A 506 -19.12 36.19 33.46
CA GLU A 506 -18.76 35.06 32.60
C GLU A 506 -17.35 34.58 32.88
N ALA A 507 -16.39 35.49 33.10
CA ALA A 507 -15.02 35.14 33.49
C ALA A 507 -15.01 34.28 34.77
N ILE A 508 -15.68 34.71 35.84
CA ILE A 508 -15.78 33.99 37.10
C ILE A 508 -16.39 32.61 36.91
N ARG A 509 -17.50 32.52 36.16
CA ARG A 509 -18.17 31.25 35.92
C ARG A 509 -17.26 30.27 35.16
N THR A 510 -16.61 30.74 34.09
CA THR A 510 -15.72 29.93 33.24
C THR A 510 -14.45 29.54 34.01
N ALA A 511 -13.86 30.43 34.82
CA ALA A 511 -12.69 30.12 35.64
C ALA A 511 -13.01 29.05 36.69
N ARG A 512 -14.19 29.07 37.31
CA ARG A 512 -14.64 28.03 38.25
C ARG A 512 -14.85 26.69 37.56
N GLU A 513 -15.35 26.67 36.31
CA GLU A 513 -15.48 25.46 35.49
C GLU A 513 -14.08 24.89 35.19
N SER A 514 -13.14 25.71 34.73
CA SER A 514 -11.74 25.36 34.51
C SER A 514 -11.06 24.79 35.75
N LEU A 515 -11.20 25.48 36.91
CA LEU A 515 -10.64 25.07 38.20
C LEU A 515 -11.18 23.71 38.66
N THR A 516 -12.48 23.49 38.47
CA THR A 516 -13.10 22.20 38.80
C THR A 516 -12.51 21.09 37.97
N LEU A 517 -12.31 21.33 36.67
CA LEU A 517 -11.74 20.37 35.75
C LEU A 517 -10.25 20.11 36.03
N ALA A 518 -9.43 21.16 36.25
CA ALA A 518 -8.03 21.03 36.64
C ALA A 518 -7.84 20.18 37.92
N ARG A 519 -8.69 20.40 38.91
CA ARG A 519 -8.68 19.57 40.15
C ARG A 519 -9.08 18.12 39.90
N SER A 520 -10.06 17.88 39.00
CA SER A 520 -10.50 16.52 38.69
C SER A 520 -9.46 15.72 37.88
N THR A 521 -8.62 16.40 37.11
CA THR A 521 -7.49 15.81 36.36
C THR A 521 -6.20 15.72 37.17
N GLY A 522 -6.16 16.32 38.38
CA GLY A 522 -5.00 16.32 39.25
C GLY A 522 -3.93 17.34 38.88
N ASP A 523 -4.26 18.31 38.01
CA ASP A 523 -3.35 19.41 37.64
C ASP A 523 -3.35 20.49 38.72
N THR A 524 -2.49 20.28 39.73
CA THR A 524 -2.38 21.14 40.90
C THR A 524 -1.81 22.51 40.59
N ASP A 525 -0.86 22.59 39.64
CA ASP A 525 -0.17 23.82 39.28
C ASP A 525 -1.14 24.78 38.58
N LEU A 526 -1.88 24.29 37.60
CA LEU A 526 -2.92 25.04 36.92
C LEU A 526 -4.05 25.45 37.88
N ALA A 527 -4.43 24.55 38.82
CA ALA A 527 -5.47 24.85 39.80
C ALA A 527 -5.07 26.02 40.72
N GLU A 528 -3.80 26.10 41.20
CA GLU A 528 -3.29 27.22 41.99
C GLU A 528 -3.27 28.55 41.18
N GLU A 529 -2.90 28.50 39.91
CA GLU A 529 -2.93 29.69 39.06
C GLU A 529 -4.35 30.17 38.79
N LEU A 530 -5.27 29.26 38.53
CA LEU A 530 -6.70 29.55 38.33
C LEU A 530 -7.33 30.20 39.59
N GLU A 531 -6.96 29.76 40.79
CA GLU A 531 -7.42 30.38 42.02
C GLU A 531 -6.97 31.84 42.13
N LYS A 532 -5.72 32.15 41.78
CA LYS A 532 -5.20 33.52 41.77
C LYS A 532 -5.92 34.39 40.74
N ARG A 533 -6.13 33.86 39.54
CA ARG A 533 -6.87 34.57 38.48
C ARG A 533 -8.33 34.78 38.84
N LEU A 534 -8.99 33.79 39.45
CA LEU A 534 -10.37 33.89 39.92
C LEU A 534 -10.55 35.03 40.92
N GLN A 535 -9.61 35.18 41.90
CA GLN A 535 -9.62 36.32 42.84
C GLN A 535 -9.53 37.66 42.16
N LEU A 536 -8.74 37.77 41.06
CA LEU A 536 -8.68 38.99 40.26
C LEU A 536 -10.01 39.29 39.56
N TYR A 537 -10.64 38.26 38.99
CA TYR A 537 -11.92 38.44 38.30
C TYR A 537 -13.05 38.80 39.27
N GLU A 538 -13.06 38.21 40.48
CA GLU A 538 -14.00 38.59 41.55
C GLU A 538 -13.79 40.03 42.05
N ALA A 539 -12.56 40.53 41.95
CA ALA A 539 -12.22 41.95 42.20
C ALA A 539 -12.43 42.86 40.95
N GLN A 540 -13.06 42.37 39.89
CA GLN A 540 -13.29 43.05 38.61
C GLN A 540 -11.99 43.57 37.95
N LYS A 541 -10.93 42.78 38.01
CA LYS A 541 -9.63 43.05 37.40
C LYS A 541 -9.28 41.95 36.41
N ALA A 542 -8.88 42.34 35.18
CA ALA A 542 -8.31 41.42 34.23
C ALA A 542 -6.92 40.96 34.67
N PHE A 543 -6.57 39.73 34.33
CA PHE A 543 -5.21 39.23 34.50
C PHE A 543 -4.32 39.75 33.39
N THR A 544 -3.09 40.11 33.69
CA THR A 544 -2.07 40.50 32.69
C THR A 544 -0.77 39.77 33.01
N GLU A 545 -0.14 39.22 32.00
CA GLU A 545 1.10 38.44 32.09
C GLU A 545 2.37 39.34 32.06
#